data_1e08de6e6b73cd3ac2556772fefe6b7c
#
_entry.id   1e08de6e6b73cd3ac2556772fefe6b7c
#
_cell.length_a   1.000
_cell.length_b   1.000
_cell.length_c   1.000
_cell.angle_alpha   90.00
_cell.angle_beta   90.00
_cell.angle_gamma   90.00
#
_symmetry.space_group_name_H-M   'P 1'
#
loop_
_entity.id
_entity.type
_entity.pdbx_description
1 polymer ?
#
loop_
_entity_poly.entity_id
_entity_poly.type
_entity_poly.pdbx_seq_one_letter_code
_entity_poly.pdbx_strand_id
1 'polypeptide(L)'
;MTSRREFLANAAMTAGALAAGGCASLRGKTSFYGPTIRDRLWMWGHHAQMCHKSGFKNGKKWVGPTVEQAEGCRLMGIPNDCVIRWGNMPAHPWGDYFEQFHSLKRITFGITDAGNGTVWDKLDWAINEIKPNFPNLTGGFLDDFFSVKALTQTEDTVRKIADRLHENDLRLSIVVYSDNDGIKPEFRNYLDLCDETTFWCWHSSNLSKHEDMVRRMRDFIGPDKSLLMGVYMWDYTLGEPVPADRMELQLAFASKLLADRTIDGLIFHPTYSAALDVPSVNLAKAWIRENGERRWGA
;
A
#
# COMPACT_ATOMS: atom_id res chain seq x y z
N MET A 1 -24.85 -39.08 -23.96
CA MET A 1 -23.67 -38.73 -24.82
C MET A 1 -23.91 -37.33 -25.36
N THR A 2 -23.30 -36.32 -24.78
CA THR A 2 -23.35 -34.94 -25.27
C THR A 2 -22.61 -34.84 -26.60
N SER A 3 -23.21 -34.19 -27.57
CA SER A 3 -22.61 -34.06 -28.91
C SER A 3 -21.38 -33.16 -28.88
N ARG A 4 -20.43 -33.40 -29.80
CA ARG A 4 -19.19 -32.62 -29.94
C ARG A 4 -19.48 -31.10 -30.14
N ARG A 5 -20.67 -30.74 -30.68
CA ARG A 5 -21.15 -29.36 -30.85
C ARG A 5 -21.53 -28.71 -29.51
N GLU A 6 -22.18 -29.44 -28.61
CA GLU A 6 -22.56 -28.95 -27.29
C GLU A 6 -21.34 -28.75 -26.39
N PHE A 7 -20.31 -29.64 -26.50
CA PHE A 7 -19.05 -29.45 -25.79
C PHE A 7 -18.29 -28.17 -26.25
N LEU A 8 -18.24 -27.92 -27.56
CA LEU A 8 -17.57 -26.73 -28.10
C LEU A 8 -18.35 -25.46 -27.79
N ALA A 9 -19.67 -25.44 -27.73
CA ALA A 9 -20.49 -24.30 -27.36
C ALA A 9 -20.30 -23.96 -25.88
N ASN A 10 -20.25 -24.95 -24.99
CA ASN A 10 -19.98 -24.74 -23.56
C ASN A 10 -18.54 -24.26 -23.29
N ALA A 11 -17.55 -24.75 -24.04
CA ALA A 11 -16.17 -24.28 -23.95
C ALA A 11 -16.01 -22.82 -24.41
N ALA A 12 -16.75 -22.42 -25.45
CA ALA A 12 -16.73 -21.05 -25.94
C ALA A 12 -17.43 -20.08 -24.98
N MET A 13 -18.50 -20.49 -24.29
CA MET A 13 -19.17 -19.65 -23.29
C MET A 13 -18.33 -19.49 -22.02
N THR A 14 -17.61 -20.53 -21.56
CA THR A 14 -16.72 -20.43 -20.40
C THR A 14 -15.48 -19.58 -20.71
N ALA A 15 -14.91 -19.66 -21.91
CA ALA A 15 -13.79 -18.82 -22.32
C ALA A 15 -14.21 -17.33 -22.49
N GLY A 16 -15.43 -17.09 -22.99
CA GLY A 16 -15.97 -15.73 -23.14
C GLY A 16 -16.28 -15.07 -21.79
N ALA A 17 -16.78 -15.81 -20.81
CA ALA A 17 -17.05 -15.28 -19.47
C ALA A 17 -15.76 -14.94 -18.68
N LEU A 18 -14.71 -15.78 -18.81
CA LEU A 18 -13.41 -15.52 -18.21
C LEU A 18 -12.70 -14.30 -18.84
N ALA A 19 -12.81 -14.14 -20.17
CA ALA A 19 -12.23 -12.98 -20.85
C ALA A 19 -12.98 -11.67 -20.54
N ALA A 20 -14.31 -11.71 -20.42
CA ALA A 20 -15.12 -10.54 -20.12
C ALA A 20 -14.96 -10.09 -18.67
N GLY A 21 -14.88 -11.02 -17.69
CA GLY A 21 -14.61 -10.72 -16.29
C GLY A 21 -13.23 -10.11 -16.09
N GLY A 22 -12.19 -10.68 -16.70
CA GLY A 22 -10.82 -10.15 -16.63
C GLY A 22 -10.69 -8.74 -17.23
N CYS A 23 -11.35 -8.45 -18.35
CA CYS A 23 -11.35 -7.11 -18.96
C CYS A 23 -12.08 -6.07 -18.11
N ALA A 24 -13.17 -6.41 -17.44
CA ALA A 24 -13.93 -5.49 -16.59
C ALA A 24 -13.13 -5.13 -15.34
N SER A 25 -12.51 -6.13 -14.67
CA SER A 25 -11.64 -5.94 -13.50
C SER A 25 -10.43 -5.06 -13.84
N LEU A 26 -9.74 -5.33 -14.95
CA LEU A 26 -8.60 -4.53 -15.40
C LEU A 26 -9.00 -3.08 -15.73
N ARG A 27 -10.18 -2.85 -16.33
CA ARG A 27 -10.71 -1.49 -16.58
C ARG A 27 -10.97 -0.75 -15.27
N GLY A 28 -11.59 -1.39 -14.28
CA GLY A 28 -11.84 -0.82 -12.96
C GLY A 28 -10.54 -0.40 -12.24
N LYS A 29 -9.53 -1.25 -12.23
CA LYS A 29 -8.20 -0.96 -11.66
C LYS A 29 -7.47 0.15 -12.40
N THR A 30 -7.53 0.19 -13.73
CA THR A 30 -6.93 1.27 -14.53
C THR A 30 -7.63 2.60 -14.28
N SER A 31 -8.95 2.59 -14.13
CA SER A 31 -9.74 3.79 -13.82
C SER A 31 -9.36 4.35 -12.44
N PHE A 32 -9.23 3.50 -11.41
CA PHE A 32 -8.91 3.94 -10.05
C PHE A 32 -7.48 4.48 -9.93
N TYR A 33 -6.48 3.71 -10.35
CA TYR A 33 -5.07 4.11 -10.16
C TYR A 33 -4.57 5.09 -11.23
N GLY A 34 -5.12 5.04 -12.44
CA GLY A 34 -4.63 5.76 -13.61
C GLY A 34 -3.72 4.90 -14.50
N PRO A 35 -3.34 5.43 -15.68
CA PRO A 35 -2.69 4.65 -16.72
C PRO A 35 -1.18 4.49 -16.57
N THR A 36 -0.51 5.41 -15.85
CA THR A 36 0.95 5.43 -15.73
C THR A 36 1.41 4.75 -14.45
N ILE A 37 2.68 4.34 -14.41
CA ILE A 37 3.31 3.83 -13.19
C ILE A 37 3.27 4.91 -12.10
N ARG A 38 3.55 6.18 -12.43
CA ARG A 38 3.51 7.30 -11.46
C ARG A 38 2.15 7.42 -10.77
N ASP A 39 1.06 7.25 -11.49
CA ASP A 39 -0.29 7.28 -10.91
C ASP A 39 -0.52 6.21 -9.84
N ARG A 40 0.30 5.17 -9.82
CA ARG A 40 0.22 3.97 -8.98
C ARG A 40 1.26 3.95 -7.87
N LEU A 41 2.04 5.03 -7.73
CA LEU A 41 3.03 5.18 -6.67
C LEU A 41 2.41 5.89 -5.48
N TRP A 42 2.73 5.38 -4.30
CA TRP A 42 2.29 5.90 -3.00
C TRP A 42 3.49 6.10 -2.09
N MET A 43 3.36 7.03 -1.16
CA MET A 43 4.25 7.10 0.00
C MET A 43 3.57 6.50 1.22
N TRP A 44 4.35 5.90 2.12
CA TRP A 44 3.91 5.52 3.45
C TRP A 44 4.24 6.67 4.39
N GLY A 45 3.22 7.49 4.64
CA GLY A 45 3.34 8.83 5.17
C GLY A 45 3.35 8.88 6.69
N HIS A 46 4.52 9.04 7.27
CA HIS A 46 4.65 9.36 8.68
C HIS A 46 4.91 10.84 8.89
N HIS A 47 4.37 11.41 9.97
CA HIS A 47 4.71 12.76 10.43
C HIS A 47 6.24 12.89 10.63
N ALA A 48 6.82 14.02 10.22
CA ALA A 48 8.27 14.24 10.23
C ALA A 48 8.94 13.98 11.60
N GLN A 49 8.26 14.32 12.69
CA GLN A 49 8.79 14.11 14.05
C GLN A 49 8.83 12.63 14.50
N MET A 50 8.24 11.73 13.73
CA MET A 50 8.18 10.30 14.12
C MET A 50 9.53 9.61 14.06
N CYS A 51 10.44 10.03 13.19
CA CYS A 51 11.80 9.50 13.13
C CYS A 51 12.57 9.67 14.45
N HIS A 52 12.25 10.70 15.23
CA HIS A 52 12.89 10.96 16.52
C HIS A 52 12.28 10.15 17.67
N LYS A 53 11.03 9.70 17.51
CA LYS A 53 10.27 8.94 18.53
C LYS A 53 10.32 7.42 18.31
N SER A 54 10.45 6.98 17.06
CA SER A 54 10.66 5.57 16.76
C SER A 54 12.03 5.18 17.25
N GLY A 55 12.15 4.67 18.48
CA GLY A 55 13.40 4.11 18.98
C GLY A 55 13.91 3.09 17.98
N PHE A 56 14.86 3.51 17.15
CA PHE A 56 15.47 2.60 16.19
C PHE A 56 16.07 1.43 16.95
N LYS A 57 15.75 0.23 16.57
CA LYS A 57 16.38 -0.98 17.12
C LYS A 57 17.90 -0.80 17.04
N ASN A 58 18.61 -1.26 18.04
CA ASN A 58 20.07 -1.15 18.18
C ASN A 58 20.62 0.22 18.63
N GLY A 59 19.78 1.11 19.18
CA GLY A 59 20.25 2.39 19.75
C GLY A 59 20.76 3.41 18.72
N LYS A 60 20.66 3.11 17.42
CA LYS A 60 21.00 4.07 16.37
C LYS A 60 19.93 5.17 16.33
N LYS A 61 20.35 6.41 16.21
CA LYS A 61 19.48 7.57 16.09
C LYS A 61 19.34 7.98 14.62
N TRP A 62 18.18 8.53 14.27
CA TRP A 62 18.02 9.17 12.99
C TRP A 62 19.05 10.28 12.79
N VAL A 63 19.72 10.26 11.66
CA VAL A 63 20.70 11.28 11.28
C VAL A 63 20.31 11.86 9.93
N GLY A 64 19.89 13.11 9.91
CA GLY A 64 19.56 13.83 8.70
C GLY A 64 18.29 14.66 8.80
N PRO A 65 17.99 15.43 7.75
CA PRO A 65 16.76 16.21 7.68
C PRO A 65 15.55 15.30 7.56
N THR A 66 14.41 15.79 8.07
CA THR A 66 13.10 15.17 7.93
C THR A 66 12.17 16.13 7.22
N VAL A 67 11.18 15.59 6.53
CA VAL A 67 10.16 16.36 5.83
C VAL A 67 8.77 15.84 6.16
N GLU A 68 7.78 16.71 6.08
CA GLU A 68 6.39 16.35 6.22
C GLU A 68 5.87 15.57 5.00
N GLN A 69 4.72 14.95 5.14
CA GLN A 69 4.21 13.94 4.22
C GLN A 69 4.10 14.46 2.78
N ALA A 70 3.39 15.57 2.56
CA ALA A 70 3.22 16.09 1.20
C ALA A 70 4.54 16.57 0.57
N GLU A 71 5.44 17.14 1.36
CA GLU A 71 6.77 17.52 0.87
C GLU A 71 7.60 16.30 0.52
N GLY A 72 7.53 15.21 1.31
CA GLY A 72 8.15 13.92 0.98
C GLY A 72 7.64 13.36 -0.34
N CYS A 73 6.33 13.38 -0.55
CA CYS A 73 5.70 13.01 -1.82
C CYS A 73 6.24 13.84 -2.99
N ARG A 74 6.33 15.16 -2.81
CA ARG A 74 6.86 16.10 -3.81
C ARG A 74 8.32 15.81 -4.16
N LEU A 75 9.17 15.60 -3.15
CA LEU A 75 10.59 15.29 -3.34
C LEU A 75 10.83 13.96 -4.07
N MET A 76 9.95 13.00 -3.85
CA MET A 76 9.99 11.71 -4.55
C MET A 76 9.31 11.75 -5.93
N GLY A 77 8.50 12.77 -6.23
CA GLY A 77 7.68 12.81 -7.44
C GLY A 77 6.53 11.80 -7.42
N ILE A 78 5.98 11.51 -6.25
CA ILE A 78 4.90 10.55 -6.00
C ILE A 78 3.62 11.32 -5.69
N PRO A 79 2.49 11.03 -6.38
CA PRO A 79 1.28 11.83 -6.24
C PRO A 79 0.34 11.39 -5.11
N ASN A 80 0.56 10.26 -4.47
CA ASN A 80 -0.38 9.68 -3.50
C ASN A 80 0.30 9.38 -2.16
N ASP A 81 -0.47 9.43 -1.06
CA ASP A 81 0.04 9.20 0.29
C ASP A 81 -0.90 8.34 1.14
N CYS A 82 -0.31 7.46 1.95
CA CYS A 82 -0.99 6.73 3.02
C CYS A 82 -0.74 7.48 4.33
N VAL A 83 -1.72 8.21 4.83
CA VAL A 83 -1.59 9.05 6.02
C VAL A 83 -1.58 8.18 7.27
N ILE A 84 -0.40 7.98 7.84
CA ILE A 84 -0.16 7.16 9.04
C ILE A 84 -0.26 8.02 10.28
N ARG A 85 -0.95 7.50 11.32
CA ARG A 85 -0.89 8.05 12.67
C ARG A 85 -0.11 7.11 13.57
N TRP A 86 1.03 7.56 14.04
CA TRP A 86 1.83 6.81 14.98
C TRP A 86 2.30 7.71 16.14
N GLY A 87 2.28 7.21 17.38
CA GLY A 87 2.64 8.01 18.55
C GLY A 87 1.79 9.28 18.72
N ASN A 88 0.51 9.25 18.29
CA ASN A 88 -0.45 10.36 18.28
C ASN A 88 -0.12 11.50 17.32
N MET A 89 0.73 11.28 16.34
CA MET A 89 1.03 12.29 15.32
C MET A 89 0.59 11.82 13.92
N PRO A 90 -0.08 12.68 13.14
CA PRO A 90 -0.59 13.99 13.55
C PRO A 90 -1.64 13.90 14.66
N ALA A 91 -1.70 14.92 15.52
CA ALA A 91 -2.66 14.97 16.62
C ALA A 91 -4.06 15.34 16.11
N HIS A 92 -5.08 14.73 16.70
CA HIS A 92 -6.47 15.16 16.51
C HIS A 92 -6.85 16.16 17.64
N PRO A 93 -7.58 17.26 17.33
CA PRO A 93 -8.04 17.72 16.01
C PRO A 93 -6.88 18.15 15.11
N TRP A 94 -7.06 17.95 13.77
CA TRP A 94 -5.99 18.03 12.79
C TRP A 94 -5.37 19.41 12.61
N GLY A 95 -6.14 20.48 12.89
CA GLY A 95 -5.72 21.87 12.62
C GLY A 95 -5.26 22.03 11.17
N ASP A 96 -4.28 22.89 10.97
CA ASP A 96 -3.72 23.18 9.63
C ASP A 96 -2.86 22.03 9.06
N TYR A 97 -2.60 20.98 9.85
CA TYR A 97 -1.72 19.90 9.40
C TYR A 97 -2.25 19.20 8.14
N PHE A 98 -3.56 19.00 8.04
CA PHE A 98 -4.17 18.31 6.92
C PHE A 98 -4.20 19.15 5.63
N GLU A 99 -4.05 20.47 5.70
CA GLU A 99 -4.06 21.36 4.52
C GLU A 99 -3.03 20.94 3.45
N GLN A 100 -1.89 20.38 3.88
CA GLN A 100 -0.86 19.89 2.97
C GLN A 100 -1.36 18.84 1.98
N PHE A 101 -2.37 18.06 2.35
CA PHE A 101 -2.87 16.93 1.55
C PHE A 101 -3.75 17.34 0.38
N HIS A 102 -4.23 18.59 0.32
CA HIS A 102 -4.90 19.13 -0.88
C HIS A 102 -4.03 19.11 -2.13
N SER A 103 -2.71 19.14 -1.97
CA SER A 103 -1.75 19.10 -3.07
C SER A 103 -1.59 17.69 -3.68
N LEU A 104 -2.07 16.64 -3.04
CA LEU A 104 -1.93 15.26 -3.47
C LEU A 104 -3.11 14.80 -4.32
N LYS A 105 -2.84 13.85 -5.21
CA LYS A 105 -3.86 13.28 -6.08
C LYS A 105 -4.82 12.37 -5.31
N ARG A 106 -4.30 11.55 -4.41
CA ARG A 106 -5.07 10.66 -3.53
C ARG A 106 -4.41 10.53 -2.16
N ILE A 107 -5.24 10.33 -1.16
CA ILE A 107 -4.79 9.94 0.18
C ILE A 107 -5.61 8.75 0.68
N THR A 108 -5.01 7.95 1.57
CA THR A 108 -5.70 6.97 2.42
C THR A 108 -5.38 7.26 3.88
N PHE A 109 -6.20 6.78 4.80
CA PHE A 109 -6.07 7.10 6.23
C PHE A 109 -6.01 5.84 7.10
N GLY A 110 -5.09 5.82 8.09
CA GLY A 110 -4.91 4.69 9.00
C GLY A 110 -6.09 4.51 9.96
N ILE A 111 -6.72 3.34 9.92
CA ILE A 111 -7.85 2.96 10.79
C ILE A 111 -7.36 2.19 12.03
N THR A 112 -6.30 1.36 11.89
CA THR A 112 -5.75 0.55 12.99
C THR A 112 -4.33 0.94 13.38
N ASP A 113 -3.94 2.16 13.15
CA ASP A 113 -2.60 2.65 13.50
C ASP A 113 -2.33 2.66 15.02
N ALA A 114 -1.08 2.93 15.41
CA ALA A 114 -0.64 2.97 16.82
C ALA A 114 -0.98 4.29 17.55
N GLY A 115 -1.82 5.16 16.97
CA GLY A 115 -2.24 6.42 17.56
C GLY A 115 -3.39 6.28 18.57
N ASN A 116 -3.71 7.37 19.30
CA ASN A 116 -4.91 7.45 20.14
C ASN A 116 -6.19 7.38 19.30
N GLY A 117 -7.26 6.99 19.96
CA GLY A 117 -8.57 6.75 19.37
C GLY A 117 -8.80 5.28 19.07
N THR A 118 -10.04 4.86 19.21
CA THR A 118 -10.46 3.52 18.81
C THR A 118 -10.50 3.40 17.29
N VAL A 119 -10.63 2.19 16.78
CA VAL A 119 -10.90 1.94 15.35
C VAL A 119 -12.12 2.72 14.87
N TRP A 120 -13.16 2.79 15.70
CA TRP A 120 -14.42 3.50 15.38
C TRP A 120 -14.23 5.02 15.34
N ASP A 121 -13.46 5.59 16.28
CA ASP A 121 -13.14 7.03 16.25
C ASP A 121 -12.40 7.39 14.95
N LYS A 122 -11.42 6.58 14.54
CA LYS A 122 -10.65 6.83 13.32
C LYS A 122 -11.48 6.67 12.05
N LEU A 123 -12.40 5.71 12.05
CA LEU A 123 -13.36 5.53 10.96
C LEU A 123 -14.31 6.73 10.86
N ASP A 124 -14.81 7.21 12.00
CA ASP A 124 -15.65 8.40 12.06
C ASP A 124 -14.89 9.66 11.62
N TRP A 125 -13.64 9.82 12.01
CA TRP A 125 -12.78 10.91 11.51
C TRP A 125 -12.61 10.85 9.99
N ALA A 126 -12.30 9.67 9.44
CA ALA A 126 -12.13 9.51 8.00
C ALA A 126 -13.40 9.91 7.24
N ILE A 127 -14.57 9.45 7.69
CA ILE A 127 -15.84 9.62 6.99
C ILE A 127 -16.46 11.01 7.23
N ASN A 128 -16.47 11.48 8.48
CA ASN A 128 -17.24 12.65 8.87
C ASN A 128 -16.42 13.94 8.91
N GLU A 129 -15.08 13.85 9.05
CA GLU A 129 -14.22 15.02 9.13
C GLU A 129 -13.30 15.16 7.92
N ILE A 130 -12.61 14.07 7.52
CA ILE A 130 -11.62 14.13 6.43
C ILE A 130 -12.32 14.13 5.08
N LYS A 131 -13.14 13.13 4.78
CA LYS A 131 -13.79 12.97 3.47
C LYS A 131 -14.54 14.20 2.97
N PRO A 132 -15.34 14.93 3.80
CA PRO A 132 -16.04 16.11 3.36
C PRO A 132 -15.13 17.27 2.94
N ASN A 133 -13.96 17.38 3.56
CA ASN A 133 -12.99 18.47 3.32
C ASN A 133 -11.90 18.06 2.33
N PHE A 134 -11.61 16.76 2.20
CA PHE A 134 -10.57 16.20 1.34
C PHE A 134 -11.17 15.19 0.37
N PRO A 135 -11.75 15.64 -0.78
CA PRO A 135 -12.40 14.76 -1.76
C PRO A 135 -11.42 13.76 -2.39
N ASN A 136 -10.13 13.98 -2.26
CA ASN A 136 -9.05 13.07 -2.65
C ASN A 136 -8.79 11.93 -1.62
N LEU A 137 -9.51 11.89 -0.48
CA LEU A 137 -9.53 10.69 0.37
C LEU A 137 -10.23 9.55 -0.37
N THR A 138 -9.53 8.44 -0.57
CA THR A 138 -9.98 7.31 -1.38
C THR A 138 -10.16 6.02 -0.58
N GLY A 139 -9.74 5.98 0.67
CA GLY A 139 -9.91 4.79 1.51
C GLY A 139 -9.30 4.89 2.89
N GLY A 140 -9.49 3.82 3.64
CA GLY A 140 -8.82 3.54 4.90
C GLY A 140 -7.96 2.29 4.81
N PHE A 141 -7.01 2.13 5.73
CA PHE A 141 -6.19 0.92 5.79
C PHE A 141 -6.02 0.38 7.22
N LEU A 142 -5.85 -0.93 7.29
CA LEU A 142 -5.58 -1.70 8.51
C LEU A 142 -4.07 -1.95 8.60
N ASP A 143 -3.38 -1.09 9.39
CA ASP A 143 -1.93 -1.16 9.58
C ASP A 143 -1.56 -2.26 10.58
N ASP A 144 -0.43 -2.94 10.33
CA ASP A 144 0.12 -4.02 11.18
C ASP A 144 -0.92 -5.10 11.56
N PHE A 145 -1.89 -5.37 10.67
CA PHE A 145 -3.11 -6.09 11.03
C PHE A 145 -2.85 -7.51 11.53
N PHE A 146 -2.00 -8.29 10.86
CA PHE A 146 -1.69 -9.69 11.22
C PHE A 146 -0.54 -9.83 12.22
N SER A 147 0.03 -8.71 12.66
CA SER A 147 0.92 -8.69 13.82
C SER A 147 0.13 -8.77 15.12
N VAL A 148 0.72 -8.50 16.26
CA VAL A 148 0.10 -8.64 17.60
C VAL A 148 -1.30 -8.02 17.74
N LYS A 149 -1.67 -7.06 16.89
CA LYS A 149 -2.96 -6.36 16.92
C LYS A 149 -4.10 -7.08 16.18
N ALA A 150 -3.80 -7.96 15.25
CA ALA A 150 -4.79 -8.70 14.47
C ALA A 150 -5.73 -9.54 15.34
N LEU A 151 -5.23 -10.01 16.47
CA LEU A 151 -6.01 -10.78 17.42
C LEU A 151 -7.11 -9.95 18.14
N THR A 152 -7.10 -8.63 17.99
CA THR A 152 -8.07 -7.73 18.62
C THR A 152 -9.23 -7.34 17.71
N GLN A 153 -9.13 -7.59 16.39
CA GLN A 153 -10.18 -7.26 15.42
C GLN A 153 -10.73 -8.55 14.81
N THR A 154 -11.98 -8.85 15.11
CA THR A 154 -12.68 -10.01 14.55
C THR A 154 -13.03 -9.76 13.08
N GLU A 155 -13.30 -10.85 12.33
CA GLU A 155 -13.84 -10.77 10.96
C GLU A 155 -15.09 -9.89 10.88
N ASP A 156 -16.01 -10.00 11.86
CA ASP A 156 -17.21 -9.17 11.94
C ASP A 156 -16.89 -7.68 12.10
N THR A 157 -15.87 -7.34 12.89
CA THR A 157 -15.39 -5.95 13.01
C THR A 157 -14.85 -5.43 11.69
N VAL A 158 -14.01 -6.20 11.00
CA VAL A 158 -13.44 -5.80 9.70
C VAL A 158 -14.53 -5.66 8.64
N ARG A 159 -15.53 -6.54 8.65
CA ARG A 159 -16.70 -6.44 7.77
C ARG A 159 -17.45 -5.12 7.99
N LYS A 160 -17.75 -4.76 9.23
CA LYS A 160 -18.41 -3.50 9.56
C LYS A 160 -17.59 -2.27 9.16
N ILE A 161 -16.24 -2.35 9.26
CA ILE A 161 -15.36 -1.28 8.78
C ILE A 161 -15.46 -1.17 7.25
N ALA A 162 -15.36 -2.30 6.54
CA ALA A 162 -15.47 -2.35 5.08
C ALA A 162 -16.83 -1.78 4.61
N ASP A 163 -17.92 -2.25 5.18
CA ASP A 163 -19.27 -1.81 4.84
C ASP A 163 -19.41 -0.28 5.00
N ARG A 164 -18.98 0.28 6.14
CA ARG A 164 -19.04 1.73 6.38
C ARG A 164 -18.16 2.54 5.43
N LEU A 165 -16.98 2.05 5.07
CA LEU A 165 -16.13 2.69 4.07
C LEU A 165 -16.80 2.66 2.68
N HIS A 166 -17.33 1.51 2.26
CA HIS A 166 -18.00 1.34 0.98
C HIS A 166 -19.26 2.20 0.85
N GLU A 167 -20.06 2.34 1.92
CA GLU A 167 -21.21 3.26 1.98
C GLU A 167 -20.84 4.73 1.74
N ASN A 168 -19.55 5.07 1.89
CA ASN A 168 -19.00 6.41 1.68
C ASN A 168 -18.05 6.51 0.48
N ASP A 169 -18.13 5.57 -0.48
CA ASP A 169 -17.25 5.49 -1.65
C ASP A 169 -15.75 5.44 -1.30
N LEU A 170 -15.41 4.83 -0.17
CA LEU A 170 -14.06 4.62 0.31
C LEU A 170 -13.69 3.15 0.26
N ARG A 171 -12.44 2.85 -0.10
CA ARG A 171 -11.89 1.50 -0.17
C ARG A 171 -11.26 1.10 1.17
N LEU A 172 -11.15 -0.20 1.41
CA LEU A 172 -10.42 -0.76 2.53
C LEU A 172 -9.17 -1.49 2.03
N SER A 173 -8.00 -1.11 2.55
CA SER A 173 -6.76 -1.87 2.34
C SER A 173 -6.22 -2.47 3.64
N ILE A 174 -5.36 -3.49 3.51
CA ILE A 174 -4.80 -4.23 4.64
C ILE A 174 -3.31 -4.50 4.44
N VAL A 175 -2.52 -4.37 5.51
CA VAL A 175 -1.07 -4.60 5.52
C VAL A 175 -0.76 -6.05 5.85
N VAL A 176 0.10 -6.68 5.04
CA VAL A 176 0.62 -8.04 5.24
C VAL A 176 2.13 -8.06 5.07
N TYR A 177 2.84 -8.75 5.96
CA TYR A 177 4.30 -8.91 5.90
C TYR A 177 4.69 -10.31 5.43
N SER A 178 5.55 -10.41 4.41
CA SER A 178 5.98 -11.68 3.83
C SER A 178 6.88 -12.50 4.75
N ASP A 179 7.69 -11.82 5.55
CA ASP A 179 8.71 -12.41 6.41
C ASP A 179 8.25 -12.67 7.86
N ASN A 180 7.24 -11.95 8.32
CA ASN A 180 6.67 -12.14 9.67
C ASN A 180 5.39 -12.96 9.64
N ASP A 181 4.47 -12.61 8.74
CA ASP A 181 3.14 -13.21 8.67
C ASP A 181 3.09 -14.39 7.71
N GLY A 182 3.86 -14.30 6.61
CA GLY A 182 3.73 -15.24 5.50
C GLY A 182 2.38 -15.13 4.81
N ILE A 183 1.99 -16.19 4.11
CA ILE A 183 0.67 -16.35 3.49
C ILE A 183 -0.02 -17.53 4.17
N LYS A 184 -0.98 -17.25 5.04
CA LYS A 184 -1.67 -18.25 5.84
C LYS A 184 -3.13 -18.39 5.39
N PRO A 185 -3.67 -19.62 5.35
CA PRO A 185 -5.07 -19.84 4.93
C PRO A 185 -6.10 -19.02 5.69
N GLU A 186 -5.90 -18.81 6.99
CA GLU A 186 -6.79 -18.04 7.86
C GLU A 186 -6.86 -16.55 7.53
N PHE A 187 -5.90 -16.02 6.76
CA PHE A 187 -5.95 -14.62 6.31
C PHE A 187 -7.02 -14.40 5.24
N ARG A 188 -7.43 -15.45 4.53
CA ARG A 188 -8.40 -15.39 3.44
C ARG A 188 -9.65 -14.61 3.82
N ASN A 189 -10.26 -14.94 4.95
CA ASN A 189 -11.51 -14.32 5.39
C ASN A 189 -11.41 -12.79 5.53
N TYR A 190 -10.25 -12.28 5.98
CA TYR A 190 -9.99 -10.86 6.11
C TYR A 190 -9.65 -10.21 4.77
N LEU A 191 -8.78 -10.85 3.97
CA LEU A 191 -8.40 -10.34 2.66
C LEU A 191 -9.58 -10.28 1.69
N ASP A 192 -10.55 -11.18 1.81
CA ASP A 192 -11.76 -11.18 1.00
C ASP A 192 -12.69 -9.97 1.31
N LEU A 193 -12.59 -9.40 2.50
CA LEU A 193 -13.31 -8.18 2.89
C LEU A 193 -12.64 -6.89 2.40
N CYS A 194 -11.36 -6.95 2.04
CA CYS A 194 -10.58 -5.79 1.63
C CYS A 194 -10.53 -5.64 0.12
N ASP A 195 -10.47 -4.41 -0.39
CA ASP A 195 -10.32 -4.10 -1.81
C ASP A 195 -8.87 -4.20 -2.27
N GLU A 196 -7.94 -4.06 -1.31
CA GLU A 196 -6.53 -3.93 -1.59
C GLU A 196 -5.69 -4.58 -0.50
N THR A 197 -4.63 -5.24 -0.91
CA THR A 197 -3.58 -5.78 -0.02
C THR A 197 -2.28 -5.04 -0.29
N THR A 198 -1.64 -4.52 0.76
CA THR A 198 -0.28 -4.02 0.69
C THR A 198 0.66 -5.08 1.26
N PHE A 199 1.68 -5.46 0.49
CA PHE A 199 2.53 -6.61 0.81
C PHE A 199 3.99 -6.20 0.96
N TRP A 200 4.58 -6.45 2.13
CA TRP A 200 5.82 -5.88 2.58
C TRP A 200 6.86 -6.93 2.97
N CYS A 201 8.14 -6.63 2.73
CA CYS A 201 9.27 -7.38 3.27
C CYS A 201 9.99 -6.50 4.31
N TRP A 202 9.74 -6.77 5.59
CA TRP A 202 10.28 -5.96 6.70
C TRP A 202 11.81 -6.03 6.81
N HIS A 203 12.38 -7.23 6.60
CA HIS A 203 13.82 -7.45 6.69
C HIS A 203 14.47 -7.43 5.32
N SER A 204 15.30 -6.42 5.04
CA SER A 204 15.96 -6.31 3.74
C SER A 204 16.82 -7.55 3.39
N SER A 205 17.28 -8.32 4.39
CA SER A 205 17.97 -9.60 4.20
C SER A 205 17.11 -10.69 3.55
N ASN A 206 15.80 -10.58 3.62
CA ASN A 206 14.85 -11.57 3.08
C ASN A 206 14.35 -11.23 1.66
N LEU A 207 14.79 -10.12 1.09
CA LEU A 207 14.34 -9.65 -0.23
C LEU A 207 14.55 -10.66 -1.36
N SER A 208 15.57 -11.53 -1.28
CA SER A 208 15.80 -12.56 -2.30
C SER A 208 14.62 -13.51 -2.53
N LYS A 209 13.72 -13.63 -1.55
CA LYS A 209 12.51 -14.46 -1.63
C LYS A 209 11.24 -13.64 -1.89
N HIS A 210 11.34 -12.31 -1.87
CA HIS A 210 10.16 -11.44 -1.85
C HIS A 210 9.39 -11.45 -3.16
N GLU A 211 10.07 -11.51 -4.33
CA GLU A 211 9.40 -11.59 -5.62
C GLU A 211 8.46 -12.80 -5.69
N ASP A 212 8.96 -13.96 -5.28
CA ASP A 212 8.18 -15.21 -5.28
C ASP A 212 6.99 -15.12 -4.33
N MET A 213 7.19 -14.54 -3.15
CA MET A 213 6.13 -14.32 -2.18
C MET A 213 5.05 -13.34 -2.68
N VAL A 214 5.42 -12.28 -3.44
CA VAL A 214 4.46 -11.37 -4.07
C VAL A 214 3.61 -12.10 -5.11
N ARG A 215 4.21 -12.96 -5.94
CA ARG A 215 3.47 -13.78 -6.90
C ARG A 215 2.49 -14.73 -6.22
N ARG A 216 2.93 -15.40 -5.17
CA ARG A 216 2.07 -16.27 -4.36
C ARG A 216 0.94 -15.48 -3.68
N MET A 217 1.19 -14.26 -3.22
CA MET A 217 0.15 -13.39 -2.68
C MET A 217 -0.87 -13.00 -3.76
N ARG A 218 -0.42 -12.68 -4.99
CA ARG A 218 -1.31 -12.44 -6.13
C ARG A 218 -2.21 -13.64 -6.41
N ASP A 219 -1.66 -14.84 -6.45
CA ASP A 219 -2.44 -16.07 -6.65
C ASP A 219 -3.42 -16.30 -5.49
N PHE A 220 -2.99 -15.99 -4.28
CA PHE A 220 -3.81 -16.13 -3.09
C PHE A 220 -5.01 -15.18 -3.06
N ILE A 221 -4.84 -13.88 -3.36
CA ILE A 221 -5.96 -12.91 -3.33
C ILE A 221 -6.77 -12.89 -4.63
N GLY A 222 -6.25 -13.46 -5.71
CA GLY A 222 -6.89 -13.47 -7.03
C GLY A 222 -6.74 -12.16 -7.82
N PRO A 223 -7.20 -12.14 -9.09
CA PRO A 223 -6.97 -11.01 -10.00
C PRO A 223 -7.83 -9.78 -9.72
N ASP A 224 -8.95 -9.93 -9.03
CA ASP A 224 -9.94 -8.85 -8.82
C ASP A 224 -9.54 -7.89 -7.69
N LYS A 225 -8.77 -8.35 -6.72
CA LYS A 225 -8.23 -7.54 -5.63
C LYS A 225 -6.99 -6.77 -6.07
N SER A 226 -6.79 -5.58 -5.54
CA SER A 226 -5.55 -4.83 -5.77
C SER A 226 -4.41 -5.36 -4.89
N LEU A 227 -3.19 -5.38 -5.47
CA LEU A 227 -1.97 -5.74 -4.75
C LEU A 227 -0.92 -4.66 -4.95
N LEU A 228 -0.49 -4.01 -3.87
CA LEU A 228 0.60 -3.06 -3.88
C LEU A 228 1.81 -3.66 -3.16
N MET A 229 3.00 -3.49 -3.72
CA MET A 229 4.24 -3.92 -3.08
C MET A 229 4.88 -2.78 -2.31
N GLY A 230 5.24 -3.02 -1.06
CA GLY A 230 6.02 -2.10 -0.24
C GLY A 230 7.51 -2.11 -0.62
N VAL A 231 8.10 -0.92 -0.64
CA VAL A 231 9.53 -0.68 -0.93
C VAL A 231 10.12 0.13 0.21
N TYR A 232 10.93 -0.50 1.06
CA TYR A 232 11.62 0.19 2.13
C TYR A 232 12.86 0.92 1.61
N MET A 233 13.00 2.20 1.99
CA MET A 233 14.21 3.00 1.78
C MET A 233 15.09 3.02 3.04
N TRP A 234 14.51 2.70 4.19
CA TRP A 234 15.18 2.58 5.49
C TRP A 234 14.96 1.19 6.07
N ASP A 235 16.02 0.51 6.51
CA ASP A 235 15.94 -0.79 7.16
C ASP A 235 15.87 -0.61 8.67
N TYR A 236 14.70 -0.84 9.23
CA TYR A 236 14.46 -0.67 10.67
C TYR A 236 15.15 -1.73 11.53
N THR A 237 15.52 -2.85 10.95
CA THR A 237 16.27 -3.90 11.63
C THR A 237 17.73 -3.51 11.82
N LEU A 238 18.31 -2.92 10.79
CA LEU A 238 19.68 -2.41 10.79
C LEU A 238 19.77 -1.03 11.44
N GLY A 239 18.68 -0.23 11.44
CA GLY A 239 18.63 1.14 11.90
C GLY A 239 19.41 2.09 10.98
N GLU A 240 19.43 1.82 9.68
CA GLU A 240 20.16 2.56 8.66
C GLU A 240 19.45 2.50 7.29
N PRO A 241 19.85 3.31 6.30
CA PRO A 241 19.34 3.19 4.94
C PRO A 241 19.48 1.75 4.42
N VAL A 242 18.51 1.30 3.65
CA VAL A 242 18.60 0.00 2.98
C VAL A 242 19.88 -0.02 2.12
N PRO A 243 20.73 -1.06 2.20
CA PRO A 243 21.91 -1.20 1.37
C PRO A 243 21.60 -1.07 -0.12
N ALA A 244 22.50 -0.44 -0.90
CA ALA A 244 22.27 -0.11 -2.31
C ALA A 244 21.89 -1.34 -3.15
N ASP A 245 22.62 -2.44 -2.99
CA ASP A 245 22.39 -3.71 -3.69
C ASP A 245 20.98 -4.28 -3.40
N ARG A 246 20.51 -4.16 -2.17
CA ARG A 246 19.16 -4.58 -1.77
C ARG A 246 18.09 -3.65 -2.31
N MET A 247 18.37 -2.36 -2.38
CA MET A 247 17.47 -1.39 -2.99
C MET A 247 17.33 -1.63 -4.49
N GLU A 248 18.44 -1.86 -5.20
CA GLU A 248 18.44 -2.24 -6.61
C GLU A 248 17.63 -3.51 -6.86
N LEU A 249 17.76 -4.51 -5.99
CA LEU A 249 16.98 -5.74 -6.04
C LEU A 249 15.46 -5.49 -5.90
N GLN A 250 15.05 -4.66 -4.92
CA GLN A 250 13.63 -4.28 -4.77
C GLN A 250 13.09 -3.59 -6.01
N LEU A 251 13.84 -2.65 -6.59
CA LEU A 251 13.43 -1.88 -7.77
C LEU A 251 13.40 -2.75 -9.05
N ALA A 252 14.30 -3.73 -9.16
CA ALA A 252 14.26 -4.71 -10.24
C ALA A 252 13.00 -5.58 -10.16
N PHE A 253 12.63 -6.06 -8.97
CA PHE A 253 11.38 -6.79 -8.76
C PHE A 253 10.17 -5.92 -9.10
N ALA A 254 10.15 -4.68 -8.61
CA ALA A 254 9.09 -3.74 -8.88
C ALA A 254 8.85 -3.54 -10.38
N SER A 255 9.91 -3.35 -11.16
CA SER A 255 9.84 -3.18 -12.61
C SER A 255 9.20 -4.40 -13.29
N LYS A 256 9.64 -5.60 -12.93
CA LYS A 256 9.14 -6.85 -13.50
C LYS A 256 7.67 -7.10 -13.14
N LEU A 257 7.33 -6.96 -11.85
CA LEU A 257 5.99 -7.22 -11.34
C LEU A 257 4.95 -6.20 -11.81
N LEU A 258 5.36 -4.94 -12.08
CA LEU A 258 4.50 -3.94 -12.71
C LEU A 258 4.27 -4.23 -14.19
N ALA A 259 5.32 -4.65 -14.91
CA ALA A 259 5.24 -4.95 -16.35
C ALA A 259 4.34 -6.16 -16.61
N ASP A 260 4.45 -7.22 -15.84
CA ASP A 260 3.61 -8.42 -15.96
C ASP A 260 2.25 -8.31 -15.23
N ARG A 261 1.95 -7.16 -14.62
CA ARG A 261 0.71 -6.86 -13.89
C ARG A 261 0.46 -7.74 -12.68
N THR A 262 1.50 -8.34 -12.11
CA THR A 262 1.38 -9.07 -10.85
C THR A 262 0.99 -8.11 -9.71
N ILE A 263 1.53 -6.87 -9.74
CA ILE A 263 1.16 -5.81 -8.79
C ILE A 263 0.47 -4.65 -9.49
N ASP A 264 -0.38 -3.95 -8.74
CA ASP A 264 -1.15 -2.80 -9.22
C ASP A 264 -0.45 -1.47 -8.90
N GLY A 265 0.56 -1.45 -8.03
CA GLY A 265 1.32 -0.26 -7.66
C GLY A 265 2.39 -0.54 -6.62
N LEU A 266 3.07 0.53 -6.18
CA LEU A 266 4.13 0.50 -5.18
C LEU A 266 3.87 1.52 -4.06
N ILE A 267 4.35 1.19 -2.86
CA ILE A 267 4.34 2.10 -1.72
C ILE A 267 5.77 2.25 -1.21
N PHE A 268 6.34 3.44 -1.26
CA PHE A 268 7.68 3.75 -0.76
C PHE A 268 7.63 4.19 0.71
N HIS A 269 8.50 3.63 1.52
CA HIS A 269 8.54 3.85 2.97
C HIS A 269 9.95 4.22 3.44
N PRO A 270 10.14 5.22 4.30
CA PRO A 270 9.17 6.16 4.84
C PRO A 270 9.24 7.56 4.19
N THR A 271 8.16 8.34 4.30
CA THR A 271 8.05 9.70 3.75
C THR A 271 9.14 10.64 4.28
N TYR A 272 9.40 10.62 5.59
CA TYR A 272 10.37 11.54 6.21
C TYR A 272 11.83 11.30 5.76
N SER A 273 12.14 10.17 5.14
CA SER A 273 13.47 9.91 4.57
C SER A 273 13.69 10.55 3.20
N ALA A 274 12.66 11.07 2.57
CA ALA A 274 12.72 11.58 1.19
C ALA A 274 13.73 12.73 0.99
N ALA A 275 14.10 13.45 2.05
CA ALA A 275 15.11 14.50 2.00
C ALA A 275 16.55 14.01 2.21
N LEU A 276 16.75 12.72 2.52
CA LEU A 276 18.09 12.18 2.74
C LEU A 276 18.85 12.05 1.42
N ASP A 277 20.13 12.40 1.46
CA ASP A 277 21.09 12.11 0.40
C ASP A 277 21.82 10.80 0.72
N VAL A 278 21.12 9.69 0.50
CA VAL A 278 21.65 8.33 0.72
C VAL A 278 21.32 7.43 -0.50
N PRO A 279 22.14 6.38 -0.74
CA PRO A 279 21.99 5.56 -1.95
C PRO A 279 20.58 5.01 -2.17
N SER A 280 19.91 4.48 -1.13
CA SER A 280 18.56 3.91 -1.27
C SER A 280 17.52 4.92 -1.73
N VAL A 281 17.53 6.15 -1.18
CA VAL A 281 16.62 7.24 -1.57
C VAL A 281 16.94 7.73 -2.98
N ASN A 282 18.23 7.89 -3.31
CA ASN A 282 18.67 8.35 -4.63
C ASN A 282 18.31 7.34 -5.73
N LEU A 283 18.48 6.04 -5.47
CA LEU A 283 18.07 4.96 -6.38
C LEU A 283 16.56 4.96 -6.59
N ALA A 284 15.75 5.11 -5.51
CA ALA A 284 14.30 5.22 -5.61
C ALA A 284 13.88 6.41 -6.49
N LYS A 285 14.43 7.61 -6.24
CA LYS A 285 14.15 8.81 -7.04
C LYS A 285 14.53 8.65 -8.51
N ALA A 286 15.69 8.05 -8.78
CA ALA A 286 16.15 7.76 -10.14
C ALA A 286 15.18 6.82 -10.85
N TRP A 287 14.80 5.72 -10.20
CA TRP A 287 13.86 4.76 -10.74
C TRP A 287 12.48 5.37 -11.03
N ILE A 288 11.94 6.19 -10.10
CA ILE A 288 10.66 6.89 -10.28
C ILE A 288 10.71 7.85 -11.48
N ARG A 289 11.80 8.60 -11.64
CA ARG A 289 12.01 9.51 -12.76
C ARG A 289 12.05 8.76 -14.11
N GLU A 290 12.71 7.63 -14.15
CA GLU A 290 12.92 6.83 -15.38
C GLU A 290 11.67 6.03 -15.78
N ASN A 291 10.90 5.55 -14.81
CA ASN A 291 9.80 4.62 -15.05
C ASN A 291 8.42 5.24 -14.87
N GLY A 292 8.32 6.37 -14.17
CA GLY A 292 7.03 6.94 -13.75
C GLY A 292 6.03 7.19 -14.90
N GLU A 293 6.52 7.68 -16.02
CA GLU A 293 5.66 8.01 -17.18
C GLU A 293 5.33 6.80 -18.07
N ARG A 294 5.94 5.65 -17.82
CA ARG A 294 5.61 4.41 -18.55
C ARG A 294 4.19 3.97 -18.22
N ARG A 295 3.53 3.38 -19.21
CA ARG A 295 2.22 2.77 -18.98
C ARG A 295 2.36 1.51 -18.13
N TRP A 296 1.42 1.33 -17.20
CA TRP A 296 1.33 0.10 -16.42
C TRP A 296 1.08 -1.12 -17.30
N GLY A 297 1.89 -2.17 -17.12
CA GLY A 297 1.84 -3.39 -17.92
C GLY A 297 2.43 -3.22 -19.34
N ALA A 298 3.33 -2.27 -19.51
CA ALA A 298 4.10 -2.07 -20.73
C ALA A 298 5.57 -2.48 -20.54
#